data_d48e6618983849d184cf3ed238ca4e95
#
_entry.id   d48e6618983849d184cf3ed238ca4e95
#
_cell.length_a   1.000
_cell.length_b   1.000
_cell.length_c   1.000
_cell.angle_alpha   90.00
_cell.angle_beta   90.00
_cell.angle_gamma   90.00
#
_symmetry.space_group_name_H-M   'P 1'
#
loop_
_entity.id
_entity.type
_entity.pdbx_description
1 polymer ?
#
loop_
_entity_poly.entity_id
_entity_poly.type
_entity_poly.pdbx_seq_one_letter_code
_entity_poly.pdbx_strand_id
1 'polypeptide(L)'
;MNKKLLFFKKTAALLLCAVLLLPCSACFNSPEAKNPGNDTGQITDSPHSETRNEAFNDYVNRLFTETVTTDTITLHSYMEHPSDFGIDNYEVTLGRYDLAGLDNTSDITGKLTALKSFDRTTLSPKQQITYDELLIYLQNELEYSDLFLFQTSLCTTTGFHVQFPLILAEYTFEEEKDVKEYLALLEDSDGYFQSLADYEALRSRNGYFMEDALATQIVGECENFIESAGSPDSYLITTFDEKLDALTGISDADKAAYKTANQAAVTGHLIKGYRILTDGLKKLTGTNRYQGGLCNYPDGEKYFRYLLNHSLGWSKSVDEYNTLLDSYIRSNLLTMQTLMAKDSSLSSQFNNFSFSITEPAAVLTDLKTKIAADFPQGPDVSYDIKYITEALQDSVSPAMYFLPQLDNLNINSIYINPKGTRSSQLYPTLAHEGYPGHLYQTTYFADSDPDLIRYLIAPDGYVEGWATYCELFSYSYADTGTPLLNTLAQANYATILCLYAKCDLGINALGWTESDVTSYIADFGFTDKNVAHEMYLSMVSNPGNYCKYVLGWIGFSELKKEARAQTGSAFSNPDFHKYILDMGSVPFDMLFDRLEDWCSVQSAQ
;
A
#
# COMPACT_ATOMS: atom_id res chain seq x y z
N MET A 1 -16.29 -17.34 31.02
CA MET A 1 -15.34 -16.22 30.86
C MET A 1 -15.29 -15.47 32.19
N ASN A 2 -14.10 -15.29 32.77
CA ASN A 2 -13.93 -14.90 34.17
C ASN A 2 -14.29 -13.42 34.38
N LYS A 3 -15.14 -13.07 35.36
CA LYS A 3 -15.54 -11.68 35.72
C LYS A 3 -14.34 -10.72 35.89
N LYS A 4 -13.16 -11.23 36.22
CA LYS A 4 -11.91 -10.44 36.27
C LYS A 4 -11.44 -9.98 34.88
N LEU A 5 -11.63 -10.79 33.84
CA LEU A 5 -11.28 -10.43 32.46
C LEU A 5 -12.19 -9.31 31.92
N LEU A 6 -13.46 -9.32 32.32
CA LEU A 6 -14.43 -8.29 31.95
C LEU A 6 -14.15 -6.93 32.63
N PHE A 7 -13.65 -6.95 33.85
CA PHE A 7 -13.25 -5.73 34.58
C PHE A 7 -12.00 -5.08 33.94
N PHE A 8 -11.05 -5.91 33.53
CA PHE A 8 -9.82 -5.45 32.84
C PHE A 8 -10.09 -4.95 31.42
N LYS A 9 -11.01 -5.57 30.68
CA LYS A 9 -11.47 -5.06 29.39
C LYS A 9 -12.02 -3.63 29.52
N LYS A 10 -12.77 -3.31 30.58
CA LYS A 10 -13.30 -1.96 30.84
C LYS A 10 -12.23 -0.93 31.18
N THR A 11 -11.15 -1.33 31.82
CA THR A 11 -10.03 -0.42 32.18
C THR A 11 -9.10 -0.19 31.00
N ALA A 12 -8.85 -1.20 30.17
CA ALA A 12 -8.17 -1.07 28.88
C ALA A 12 -8.98 -0.21 27.90
N ALA A 13 -10.31 -0.28 27.95
CA ALA A 13 -11.22 0.49 27.14
C ALA A 13 -11.08 2.00 27.27
N LEU A 14 -10.79 2.50 28.46
CA LEU A 14 -10.55 3.92 28.72
C LEU A 14 -9.25 4.44 28.07
N LEU A 15 -8.30 3.54 27.80
CA LEU A 15 -7.03 3.85 27.13
C LEU A 15 -7.13 3.80 25.59
N LEU A 16 -8.07 3.02 25.05
CA LEU A 16 -8.25 2.80 23.62
C LEU A 16 -9.00 3.94 22.90
N CYS A 17 -9.70 4.82 23.61
CA CYS A 17 -10.55 5.85 23.02
C CYS A 17 -9.86 6.97 22.21
N ALA A 18 -8.53 6.97 22.07
CA ALA A 18 -7.81 8.09 21.46
C ALA A 18 -7.39 7.89 19.99
N VAL A 19 -7.62 6.72 19.39
CA VAL A 19 -7.08 6.41 18.05
C VAL A 19 -8.16 5.81 17.15
N LEU A 20 -8.95 6.66 16.56
CA LEU A 20 -9.91 6.28 15.53
C LEU A 20 -9.70 7.19 14.33
N LEU A 21 -9.09 6.67 13.34
CA LEU A 21 -9.06 6.91 11.92
C LEU A 21 -7.69 6.46 11.39
N LEU A 22 -7.59 5.22 10.98
CA LEU A 22 -6.53 4.78 10.08
C LEU A 22 -7.13 4.81 8.67
N PRO A 23 -6.87 5.83 7.88
CA PRO A 23 -6.98 5.68 6.45
C PRO A 23 -5.82 4.79 6.00
N CYS A 24 -6.10 3.87 5.11
CA CYS A 24 -5.11 3.01 4.51
C CYS A 24 -4.17 3.86 3.66
N SER A 25 -2.88 3.77 3.92
CA SER A 25 -1.88 4.33 3.04
C SER A 25 -1.91 3.54 1.74
N ALA A 26 -2.32 4.15 0.66
CA ALA A 26 -2.09 3.62 -0.66
C ALA A 26 -0.75 4.19 -1.14
N CYS A 27 0.18 3.31 -1.47
CA CYS A 27 1.42 3.72 -2.13
C CYS A 27 1.05 4.19 -3.54
N PHE A 28 1.23 5.46 -3.82
CA PHE A 28 1.08 6.04 -5.16
C PHE A 28 2.34 6.74 -5.58
N ASN A 29 2.66 6.59 -6.85
CA ASN A 29 3.78 7.23 -7.51
C ASN A 29 3.34 8.59 -8.04
N SER A 30 4.08 9.64 -7.77
CA SER A 30 4.09 10.86 -8.59
C SER A 30 5.28 11.76 -8.29
N PRO A 31 5.83 12.40 -9.31
CA PRO A 31 7.07 13.15 -9.21
C PRO A 31 6.84 14.66 -9.16
N GLU A 32 7.73 15.38 -8.52
CA GLU A 32 7.94 16.80 -8.73
C GLU A 32 9.40 17.15 -8.88
N ALA A 33 9.69 17.89 -9.95
CA ALA A 33 11.01 18.38 -10.28
C ALA A 33 11.42 19.59 -9.43
N LYS A 34 12.65 19.61 -8.96
CA LYS A 34 13.49 20.82 -8.94
C LYS A 34 14.96 20.50 -9.08
N ASN A 35 15.49 20.99 -10.18
CA ASN A 35 16.89 21.11 -10.52
C ASN A 35 17.59 22.21 -9.68
N PRO A 36 18.93 22.34 -9.59
CA PRO A 36 19.94 21.74 -10.43
C PRO A 36 21.22 21.31 -9.70
N GLY A 37 21.96 20.44 -10.30
CA GLY A 37 23.36 20.19 -9.95
C GLY A 37 23.89 18.95 -10.66
N ASN A 38 24.36 19.12 -11.89
CA ASN A 38 25.19 18.16 -12.54
C ASN A 38 26.27 17.63 -11.60
N ASP A 39 26.16 16.38 -11.22
CA ASP A 39 27.34 15.57 -10.97
C ASP A 39 27.03 14.16 -11.51
N THR A 40 27.54 13.89 -12.69
CA THR A 40 27.58 12.56 -13.27
C THR A 40 28.55 11.72 -12.45
N GLY A 41 28.09 11.23 -11.32
CA GLY A 41 28.76 10.16 -10.59
C GLY A 41 28.65 8.88 -11.40
N GLN A 42 29.71 8.52 -12.09
CA GLN A 42 29.88 7.19 -12.65
C GLN A 42 29.61 6.16 -11.54
N ILE A 43 28.61 5.31 -11.78
CA ILE A 43 28.42 4.09 -11.03
C ILE A 43 29.71 3.29 -11.19
N THR A 44 30.52 3.26 -10.14
CA THR A 44 31.70 2.42 -10.11
C THR A 44 31.27 0.97 -9.99
N ASP A 45 31.62 0.17 -10.99
CA ASP A 45 31.47 -1.28 -11.00
C ASP A 45 31.78 -1.89 -9.63
N SER A 46 30.78 -2.47 -9.00
CA SER A 46 30.97 -3.36 -7.85
C SER A 46 31.67 -4.64 -8.32
N PRO A 47 32.71 -5.15 -7.63
CA PRO A 47 33.58 -6.21 -8.17
C PRO A 47 33.05 -7.63 -8.01
N HIS A 48 31.77 -7.88 -8.21
CA HIS A 48 31.20 -9.21 -8.38
C HIS A 48 30.13 -9.19 -9.48
N SER A 49 30.58 -9.25 -10.74
CA SER A 49 29.64 -9.55 -11.82
C SER A 49 29.23 -11.02 -11.70
N GLU A 50 28.11 -11.30 -11.06
CA GLU A 50 27.45 -12.59 -11.19
C GLU A 50 27.13 -12.83 -12.66
N THR A 51 27.47 -14.02 -13.20
CA THR A 51 27.12 -14.36 -14.58
C THR A 51 25.60 -14.56 -14.64
N ARG A 52 24.88 -13.58 -15.14
CA ARG A 52 23.43 -13.65 -15.36
C ARG A 52 23.10 -14.48 -16.58
N ASN A 53 21.97 -15.19 -16.54
CA ASN A 53 21.42 -15.87 -17.71
C ASN A 53 20.65 -14.85 -18.56
N GLU A 54 21.21 -14.47 -19.71
CA GLU A 54 20.66 -13.45 -20.61
C GLU A 54 19.24 -13.78 -21.10
N ALA A 55 18.98 -15.05 -21.47
CA ALA A 55 17.65 -15.45 -21.94
C ALA A 55 16.58 -15.32 -20.83
N PHE A 56 16.97 -15.51 -19.57
CA PHE A 56 16.08 -15.26 -18.44
C PHE A 56 15.84 -13.76 -18.22
N ASN A 57 16.90 -12.94 -18.33
CA ASN A 57 16.78 -11.48 -18.27
C ASN A 57 15.81 -10.97 -19.35
N ASP A 58 15.99 -11.41 -20.60
CA ASP A 58 15.11 -11.04 -21.72
C ASP A 58 13.65 -11.43 -21.45
N TYR A 59 13.44 -12.58 -20.83
CA TYR A 59 12.11 -13.06 -20.48
C TYR A 59 11.45 -12.17 -19.42
N VAL A 60 12.12 -11.89 -18.30
CA VAL A 60 11.53 -11.11 -17.20
C VAL A 60 11.39 -9.63 -17.57
N ASN A 61 12.32 -9.06 -18.36
CA ASN A 61 12.21 -7.69 -18.85
C ASN A 61 11.05 -7.53 -19.83
N ARG A 62 10.79 -8.54 -20.68
CA ARG A 62 9.62 -8.53 -21.54
C ARG A 62 8.32 -8.54 -20.72
N LEU A 63 8.21 -9.38 -19.68
CA LEU A 63 7.03 -9.40 -18.81
C LEU A 63 6.83 -8.04 -18.12
N PHE A 64 7.92 -7.44 -17.65
CA PHE A 64 7.87 -6.10 -17.07
C PHE A 64 7.32 -5.08 -18.07
N THR A 65 7.91 -5.01 -19.27
CA THR A 65 7.49 -4.08 -20.33
C THR A 65 6.03 -4.30 -20.73
N GLU A 66 5.62 -5.55 -20.98
CA GLU A 66 4.23 -5.89 -21.30
C GLU A 66 3.24 -5.39 -20.23
N THR A 67 3.63 -5.43 -18.95
CA THR A 67 2.76 -5.00 -17.84
C THR A 67 2.73 -3.48 -17.72
N VAL A 68 3.88 -2.80 -17.70
CA VAL A 68 3.90 -1.35 -17.50
C VAL A 68 3.34 -0.55 -18.66
N THR A 69 3.28 -1.14 -19.87
CA THR A 69 2.71 -0.49 -21.06
C THR A 69 1.20 -0.71 -21.24
N THR A 70 0.52 -1.34 -20.29
CA THR A 70 -0.94 -1.55 -20.34
C THR A 70 -1.73 -0.24 -20.26
N ASP A 71 -1.19 0.73 -19.53
CA ASP A 71 -1.73 2.09 -19.44
C ASP A 71 -0.62 3.10 -19.09
N THR A 72 -0.88 4.36 -19.40
CA THR A 72 0.12 5.43 -19.23
C THR A 72 0.34 5.79 -17.76
N ILE A 73 -0.66 5.65 -16.90
CA ILE A 73 -0.51 5.91 -15.45
C ILE A 73 0.49 4.92 -14.86
N THR A 74 0.32 3.64 -15.14
CA THR A 74 1.25 2.58 -14.71
C THR A 74 2.64 2.83 -15.28
N LEU A 75 2.76 3.16 -16.57
CA LEU A 75 4.05 3.42 -17.20
C LEU A 75 4.83 4.53 -16.46
N HIS A 76 4.21 5.70 -16.30
CA HIS A 76 4.85 6.84 -15.66
C HIS A 76 4.98 6.73 -14.13
N SER A 77 4.25 5.80 -13.51
CA SER A 77 4.47 5.45 -12.11
C SER A 77 5.83 4.77 -11.89
N TYR A 78 6.32 4.05 -12.89
CA TYR A 78 7.61 3.33 -12.79
C TYR A 78 8.75 4.04 -13.51
N MET A 79 8.50 4.87 -14.51
CA MET A 79 9.53 5.46 -15.37
C MET A 79 9.22 6.91 -15.71
N GLU A 80 10.19 7.78 -15.50
CA GLU A 80 10.17 9.16 -15.95
C GLU A 80 10.46 9.24 -17.46
N HIS A 81 11.46 8.46 -17.89
CA HIS A 81 11.91 8.38 -19.28
C HIS A 81 11.80 6.94 -19.82
N PRO A 82 10.62 6.48 -20.27
CA PRO A 82 10.44 5.11 -20.78
C PRO A 82 11.44 4.70 -21.87
N SER A 83 11.93 5.67 -22.67
CA SER A 83 12.96 5.42 -23.69
C SER A 83 14.28 4.88 -23.15
N ASP A 84 14.63 5.19 -21.89
CA ASP A 84 15.86 4.68 -21.25
C ASP A 84 15.76 3.18 -20.96
N PHE A 85 14.52 2.65 -20.93
CA PHE A 85 14.21 1.22 -20.83
C PHE A 85 13.88 0.57 -22.18
N GLY A 86 14.11 1.28 -23.31
CA GLY A 86 13.82 0.80 -24.66
C GLY A 86 12.32 0.83 -25.02
N ILE A 87 11.51 1.61 -24.29
CA ILE A 87 10.08 1.79 -24.54
C ILE A 87 9.88 3.12 -25.29
N ASP A 88 10.14 3.10 -26.60
CA ASP A 88 10.05 4.31 -27.44
C ASP A 88 8.64 4.63 -27.94
N ASN A 89 7.76 3.62 -27.97
CA ASN A 89 6.41 3.76 -28.51
C ASN A 89 5.40 3.07 -27.58
N TYR A 90 4.44 3.82 -27.10
CA TYR A 90 3.31 3.33 -26.32
C TYR A 90 2.06 4.14 -26.65
N GLU A 91 0.90 3.58 -26.40
CA GLU A 91 -0.37 4.28 -26.55
C GLU A 91 -0.65 5.09 -25.27
N VAL A 92 -1.00 6.37 -25.45
CA VAL A 92 -1.42 7.21 -24.31
C VAL A 92 -2.87 6.88 -23.97
N THR A 93 -3.09 6.16 -22.89
CA THR A 93 -4.41 5.64 -22.49
C THR A 93 -4.48 5.39 -20.99
N LEU A 94 -5.69 5.41 -20.46
CA LEU A 94 -6.01 4.93 -19.09
C LEU A 94 -6.27 3.41 -19.05
N GLY A 95 -6.11 2.72 -20.17
CA GLY A 95 -6.54 1.33 -20.31
C GLY A 95 -8.07 1.19 -20.44
N ARG A 96 -8.54 -0.05 -20.46
CA ARG A 96 -9.99 -0.38 -20.59
C ARG A 96 -10.27 -1.70 -19.90
N TYR A 97 -11.47 -1.82 -19.37
CA TYR A 97 -12.02 -3.11 -19.01
C TYR A 97 -12.46 -3.84 -20.30
N ASP A 98 -11.61 -4.74 -20.80
CA ASP A 98 -11.96 -5.61 -21.93
C ASP A 98 -12.86 -6.75 -21.47
N LEU A 99 -14.17 -6.60 -21.64
CA LEU A 99 -15.14 -7.60 -21.20
C LEU A 99 -15.04 -8.94 -21.96
N ALA A 100 -14.38 -8.97 -23.10
CA ALA A 100 -14.16 -10.19 -23.88
C ALA A 100 -12.87 -10.92 -23.47
N GLY A 101 -11.89 -10.19 -22.96
CA GLY A 101 -10.58 -10.68 -22.55
C GLY A 101 -10.38 -10.87 -21.06
N LEU A 102 -11.46 -10.90 -20.26
CA LEU A 102 -11.35 -11.05 -18.80
C LEU A 102 -10.78 -12.42 -18.37
N ASP A 103 -11.01 -13.49 -19.16
CA ASP A 103 -10.35 -14.78 -18.94
C ASP A 103 -8.93 -14.76 -19.49
N ASN A 104 -7.95 -14.57 -18.60
CA ASN A 104 -6.52 -14.53 -18.93
C ASN A 104 -5.79 -15.86 -18.65
N THR A 105 -6.52 -16.96 -18.41
CA THR A 105 -5.98 -18.29 -18.06
C THR A 105 -4.95 -18.76 -19.09
N SER A 106 -5.21 -18.54 -20.39
CA SER A 106 -4.31 -18.97 -21.46
C SER A 106 -3.00 -18.19 -21.45
N ASP A 107 -3.04 -16.88 -21.20
CA ASP A 107 -1.87 -16.01 -21.12
C ASP A 107 -0.99 -16.39 -19.92
N ILE A 108 -1.59 -16.50 -18.72
CA ILE A 108 -0.87 -16.91 -17.51
C ILE A 108 -0.24 -18.30 -17.68
N THR A 109 -0.97 -19.24 -18.29
CA THR A 109 -0.44 -20.60 -18.59
C THR A 109 0.76 -20.54 -19.53
N GLY A 110 0.72 -19.67 -20.54
CA GLY A 110 1.83 -19.42 -21.44
C GLY A 110 3.07 -18.87 -20.71
N LYS A 111 2.90 -17.84 -19.90
CA LYS A 111 3.95 -17.24 -19.06
C LYS A 111 4.56 -18.27 -18.11
N LEU A 112 3.73 -19.04 -17.41
CA LEU A 112 4.17 -20.10 -16.50
C LEU A 112 4.93 -21.22 -17.20
N THR A 113 4.50 -21.62 -18.41
CA THR A 113 5.19 -22.63 -19.22
C THR A 113 6.55 -22.13 -19.66
N ALA A 114 6.65 -20.87 -20.09
CA ALA A 114 7.90 -20.25 -20.49
C ALA A 114 8.87 -20.15 -19.29
N LEU A 115 8.39 -19.72 -18.11
CA LEU A 115 9.20 -19.67 -16.88
C LEU A 115 9.77 -21.06 -16.55
N LYS A 116 8.94 -22.10 -16.56
CA LYS A 116 9.34 -23.47 -16.23
C LYS A 116 10.29 -24.12 -17.26
N SER A 117 10.49 -23.50 -18.42
CA SER A 117 11.47 -23.97 -19.39
C SER A 117 12.94 -23.62 -19.02
N PHE A 118 13.14 -22.69 -18.10
CA PHE A 118 14.47 -22.35 -17.57
C PHE A 118 14.90 -23.37 -16.50
N ASP A 119 16.15 -23.82 -16.57
CA ASP A 119 16.75 -24.61 -15.49
C ASP A 119 17.22 -23.66 -14.38
N ARG A 120 16.44 -23.63 -13.27
CA ARG A 120 16.69 -22.78 -12.10
C ARG A 120 18.14 -22.90 -11.59
N THR A 121 18.76 -24.09 -11.70
CA THR A 121 20.13 -24.33 -11.19
C THR A 121 21.21 -23.61 -12.02
N THR A 122 20.87 -23.14 -13.23
CA THR A 122 21.77 -22.38 -14.11
C THR A 122 21.63 -20.87 -13.94
N LEU A 123 20.67 -20.42 -13.13
CA LEU A 123 20.43 -19.02 -12.83
C LEU A 123 21.35 -18.52 -11.73
N SER A 124 21.71 -17.24 -11.75
CA SER A 124 22.43 -16.60 -10.65
C SER A 124 21.59 -16.61 -9.35
N PRO A 125 22.19 -16.47 -8.17
CA PRO A 125 21.43 -16.42 -6.91
C PRO A 125 20.31 -15.39 -6.90
N LYS A 126 20.52 -14.20 -7.46
CA LYS A 126 19.48 -13.16 -7.60
C LYS A 126 18.37 -13.61 -8.55
N GLN A 127 18.73 -14.14 -9.73
CA GLN A 127 17.74 -14.65 -10.68
C GLN A 127 16.95 -15.85 -10.14
N GLN A 128 17.54 -16.67 -9.24
CA GLN A 128 16.81 -17.75 -8.57
C GLN A 128 15.72 -17.21 -7.63
N ILE A 129 15.97 -16.08 -6.97
CA ILE A 129 14.94 -15.41 -6.15
C ILE A 129 13.81 -14.92 -7.05
N THR A 130 14.13 -14.23 -8.13
CA THR A 130 13.15 -13.76 -9.14
C THR A 130 12.34 -14.92 -9.75
N TYR A 131 13.01 -16.02 -10.07
CA TYR A 131 12.35 -17.24 -10.59
C TYR A 131 11.34 -17.81 -9.59
N ASP A 132 11.76 -17.99 -8.34
CA ASP A 132 10.91 -18.57 -7.29
C ASP A 132 9.70 -17.66 -6.99
N GLU A 133 9.92 -16.36 -6.89
CA GLU A 133 8.88 -15.36 -6.64
C GLU A 133 7.88 -15.30 -7.80
N LEU A 134 8.36 -15.19 -9.04
CA LEU A 134 7.52 -15.18 -10.24
C LEU A 134 6.75 -16.49 -10.42
N LEU A 135 7.35 -17.63 -10.04
CA LEU A 135 6.69 -18.93 -10.07
C LEU A 135 5.49 -18.96 -9.12
N ILE A 136 5.66 -18.48 -7.88
CA ILE A 136 4.60 -18.41 -6.87
C ILE A 136 3.51 -17.45 -7.36
N TYR A 137 3.89 -16.27 -7.84
CA TYR A 137 2.98 -15.26 -8.36
C TYR A 137 2.10 -15.83 -9.50
N LEU A 138 2.72 -16.37 -10.56
CA LEU A 138 1.98 -16.90 -11.71
C LEU A 138 1.12 -18.13 -11.35
N GLN A 139 1.53 -18.95 -10.39
CA GLN A 139 0.71 -20.07 -9.92
C GLN A 139 -0.51 -19.58 -9.14
N ASN A 140 -0.35 -18.55 -8.32
CA ASN A 140 -1.44 -17.93 -7.59
C ASN A 140 -2.44 -17.28 -8.55
N GLU A 141 -1.96 -16.49 -9.53
CA GLU A 141 -2.81 -15.90 -10.56
C GLU A 141 -3.58 -16.95 -11.37
N LEU A 142 -2.92 -18.06 -11.74
CA LEU A 142 -3.56 -19.13 -12.50
C LEU A 142 -4.65 -19.86 -11.70
N GLU A 143 -4.42 -20.10 -10.40
CA GLU A 143 -5.39 -20.79 -9.52
C GLU A 143 -6.70 -20.00 -9.39
N TYR A 144 -6.62 -18.67 -9.50
CA TYR A 144 -7.73 -17.75 -9.26
C TYR A 144 -8.19 -16.99 -10.51
N SER A 145 -7.71 -17.37 -11.68
CA SER A 145 -8.03 -16.70 -12.95
C SER A 145 -9.53 -16.66 -13.32
N ASP A 146 -10.33 -17.58 -12.77
CA ASP A 146 -11.78 -17.63 -12.92
C ASP A 146 -12.56 -16.68 -11.97
N LEU A 147 -11.87 -16.00 -11.06
CA LEU A 147 -12.47 -15.14 -10.04
C LEU A 147 -12.46 -13.64 -10.40
N PHE A 148 -12.20 -13.29 -11.64
CA PHE A 148 -12.07 -11.88 -12.09
C PHE A 148 -13.28 -11.01 -11.76
N LEU A 149 -14.51 -11.57 -11.63
CA LEU A 149 -15.70 -10.80 -11.26
C LEU A 149 -15.72 -10.30 -9.81
N PHE A 150 -14.84 -10.79 -8.95
CA PHE A 150 -14.68 -10.23 -7.60
C PHE A 150 -13.85 -8.94 -7.61
N GLN A 151 -12.93 -8.79 -8.56
CA GLN A 151 -12.09 -7.60 -8.66
C GLN A 151 -12.94 -6.38 -8.98
N THR A 152 -12.64 -5.25 -8.35
CA THR A 152 -13.22 -3.95 -8.66
C THR A 152 -12.19 -2.86 -8.35
N SER A 153 -12.16 -1.83 -9.18
CA SER A 153 -11.39 -0.62 -8.89
C SER A 153 -12.18 0.42 -8.09
N LEU A 154 -13.39 0.05 -7.63
CA LEU A 154 -14.25 0.95 -6.87
C LEU A 154 -14.28 0.54 -5.39
N CYS A 155 -13.77 1.40 -4.54
CA CYS A 155 -13.93 1.34 -3.08
C CYS A 155 -13.86 2.75 -2.51
N THR A 156 -14.37 2.95 -1.31
CA THR A 156 -14.56 4.28 -0.71
C THR A 156 -13.27 4.99 -0.29
N THR A 157 -12.14 4.32 -0.26
CA THR A 157 -10.87 4.89 0.24
C THR A 157 -9.78 4.93 -0.82
N THR A 158 -9.59 3.85 -1.56
CA THR A 158 -8.53 3.69 -2.55
C THR A 158 -9.07 3.39 -3.95
N GLY A 159 -10.37 3.65 -4.17
CA GLY A 159 -10.99 3.45 -5.47
C GLY A 159 -10.45 4.41 -6.54
N PHE A 160 -10.41 3.96 -7.79
CA PHE A 160 -9.88 4.76 -8.90
C PHE A 160 -10.52 6.15 -8.99
N HIS A 161 -11.82 6.27 -8.71
CA HIS A 161 -12.53 7.56 -8.71
C HIS A 161 -12.03 8.54 -7.65
N VAL A 162 -11.41 8.07 -6.56
CA VAL A 162 -10.75 8.91 -5.55
C VAL A 162 -9.31 9.21 -5.94
N GLN A 163 -8.60 8.20 -6.47
CA GLN A 163 -7.17 8.29 -6.73
C GLN A 163 -6.84 9.03 -8.02
N PHE A 164 -7.65 8.88 -9.07
CA PHE A 164 -7.35 9.46 -10.37
C PHE A 164 -7.20 10.99 -10.34
N PRO A 165 -8.05 11.77 -9.64
CA PRO A 165 -7.83 13.20 -9.49
C PRO A 165 -6.52 13.56 -8.78
N LEU A 166 -6.06 12.74 -7.82
CA LEU A 166 -4.78 12.91 -7.14
C LEU A 166 -3.62 12.68 -8.10
N ILE A 167 -3.67 11.57 -8.86
CA ILE A 167 -2.66 11.25 -9.87
C ILE A 167 -2.54 12.39 -10.88
N LEU A 168 -3.65 12.95 -11.33
CA LEU A 168 -3.65 14.10 -12.23
C LEU A 168 -3.05 15.35 -11.58
N ALA A 169 -3.36 15.61 -10.31
CA ALA A 169 -2.80 16.75 -9.59
C ALA A 169 -1.28 16.65 -9.41
N GLU A 170 -0.78 15.43 -9.20
CA GLU A 170 0.64 15.16 -9.00
C GLU A 170 1.41 14.82 -10.30
N TYR A 171 0.72 14.69 -11.45
CA TYR A 171 1.36 14.39 -12.74
C TYR A 171 2.43 15.43 -13.09
N THR A 172 3.65 15.01 -13.39
CA THR A 172 4.79 15.90 -13.63
C THR A 172 4.83 16.42 -15.06
N PHE A 173 5.28 17.67 -15.22
CA PHE A 173 5.59 18.24 -16.53
C PHE A 173 7.07 18.62 -16.56
N GLU A 174 7.87 17.88 -17.31
CA GLU A 174 9.26 18.20 -17.58
C GLU A 174 9.46 18.78 -18.97
N GLU A 175 8.66 18.31 -19.92
CA GLU A 175 8.68 18.74 -21.31
C GLU A 175 7.27 18.90 -21.88
N GLU A 176 7.19 19.48 -23.06
CA GLU A 176 5.90 19.70 -23.75
C GLU A 176 5.15 18.40 -24.07
N LYS A 177 5.86 17.29 -24.18
CA LYS A 177 5.29 15.96 -24.41
C LYS A 177 4.38 15.57 -23.24
N ASP A 178 4.81 15.79 -22.00
CA ASP A 178 4.06 15.43 -20.79
C ASP A 178 2.74 16.19 -20.71
N VAL A 179 2.75 17.48 -21.11
CA VAL A 179 1.53 18.28 -21.19
C VAL A 179 0.54 17.67 -22.18
N LYS A 180 1.02 17.21 -23.34
CA LYS A 180 0.19 16.59 -24.37
C LYS A 180 -0.36 15.23 -23.92
N GLU A 181 0.46 14.43 -23.25
CA GLU A 181 0.03 13.14 -22.69
C GLU A 181 -1.00 13.31 -21.58
N TYR A 182 -0.78 14.25 -20.67
CA TYR A 182 -1.76 14.59 -19.63
C TYR A 182 -3.13 15.00 -20.24
N LEU A 183 -3.12 15.82 -21.26
CA LEU A 183 -4.37 16.23 -21.95
C LEU A 183 -5.05 15.05 -22.63
N ALA A 184 -4.27 14.16 -23.27
CA ALA A 184 -4.79 12.95 -23.89
C ALA A 184 -5.40 11.98 -22.86
N LEU A 185 -4.80 11.86 -21.65
CA LEU A 185 -5.38 11.07 -20.56
C LEU A 185 -6.71 11.65 -20.07
N LEU A 186 -6.82 12.98 -19.98
CA LEU A 186 -8.10 13.61 -19.67
C LEU A 186 -9.16 13.33 -20.74
N GLU A 187 -8.78 13.41 -22.02
CA GLU A 187 -9.67 13.10 -23.15
C GLU A 187 -10.09 11.63 -23.16
N ASP A 188 -9.22 10.72 -22.69
CA ASP A 188 -9.47 9.28 -22.61
C ASP A 188 -10.40 8.88 -21.44
N SER A 189 -10.58 9.74 -20.45
CA SER A 189 -11.27 9.44 -19.20
C SER A 189 -12.73 9.03 -19.36
N ASP A 190 -13.48 9.64 -20.29
CA ASP A 190 -14.88 9.26 -20.50
C ASP A 190 -15.02 7.84 -21.07
N GLY A 191 -14.09 7.41 -21.91
CA GLY A 191 -14.02 6.04 -22.42
C GLY A 191 -13.64 5.03 -21.33
N TYR A 192 -12.68 5.37 -20.47
CA TYR A 192 -12.33 4.53 -19.32
C TYR A 192 -13.51 4.33 -18.38
N PHE A 193 -14.17 5.41 -17.94
CA PHE A 193 -15.31 5.31 -17.02
C PHE A 193 -16.52 4.62 -17.67
N GLN A 194 -16.68 4.70 -18.99
CA GLN A 194 -17.69 3.90 -19.68
C GLN A 194 -17.38 2.39 -19.57
N SER A 195 -16.12 1.99 -19.82
CA SER A 195 -15.72 0.58 -19.70
C SER A 195 -15.85 0.05 -18.26
N LEU A 196 -15.55 0.89 -17.26
CA LEU A 196 -15.76 0.57 -15.85
C LEU A 196 -17.25 0.40 -15.51
N ALA A 197 -18.11 1.30 -15.98
CA ALA A 197 -19.55 1.18 -15.78
C ALA A 197 -20.13 -0.07 -16.45
N ASP A 198 -19.64 -0.44 -17.63
CA ASP A 198 -20.04 -1.66 -18.34
C ASP A 198 -19.57 -2.93 -17.60
N TYR A 199 -18.37 -2.88 -17.01
CA TYR A 199 -17.85 -3.94 -16.15
C TYR A 199 -18.68 -4.11 -14.88
N GLU A 200 -19.03 -3.04 -14.18
CA GLU A 200 -19.92 -3.10 -13.02
C GLU A 200 -21.30 -3.64 -13.39
N ALA A 201 -21.82 -3.30 -14.59
CA ALA A 201 -23.04 -3.89 -15.10
C ALA A 201 -22.90 -5.39 -15.40
N LEU A 202 -21.73 -5.87 -15.83
CA LEU A 202 -21.44 -7.30 -15.97
C LEU A 202 -21.41 -7.97 -14.60
N ARG A 203 -20.73 -7.39 -13.60
CA ARG A 203 -20.71 -7.88 -12.22
C ARG A 203 -22.13 -8.01 -11.67
N SER A 204 -22.96 -6.98 -11.84
CA SER A 204 -24.36 -6.96 -11.42
C SER A 204 -25.17 -8.11 -12.05
N ARG A 205 -25.06 -8.32 -13.36
CA ARG A 205 -25.77 -9.43 -14.06
C ARG A 205 -25.41 -10.81 -13.47
N ASN A 206 -24.18 -10.96 -12.98
CA ASN A 206 -23.68 -12.17 -12.36
C ASN A 206 -23.93 -12.22 -10.84
N GLY A 207 -24.46 -11.16 -10.26
CA GLY A 207 -24.79 -11.09 -8.83
C GLY A 207 -23.67 -10.58 -7.92
N TYR A 208 -22.59 -10.03 -8.51
CA TYR A 208 -21.40 -9.54 -7.78
C TYR A 208 -21.38 -8.01 -7.59
N PHE A 209 -22.51 -7.33 -7.82
CA PHE A 209 -22.56 -5.89 -7.55
C PHE A 209 -22.41 -5.60 -6.05
N MET A 210 -21.78 -4.50 -5.73
CA MET A 210 -21.54 -4.06 -4.36
C MET A 210 -22.83 -3.75 -3.58
N GLU A 211 -22.76 -3.64 -2.28
CA GLU A 211 -23.90 -3.21 -1.45
C GLU A 211 -24.37 -1.80 -1.82
N ASP A 212 -25.69 -1.58 -1.71
CA ASP A 212 -26.31 -0.30 -2.05
C ASP A 212 -25.77 0.88 -1.22
N ALA A 213 -25.37 0.62 0.04
CA ALA A 213 -24.74 1.61 0.89
C ALA A 213 -23.40 2.09 0.30
N LEU A 214 -22.55 1.15 -0.14
CA LEU A 214 -21.27 1.46 -0.79
C LEU A 214 -21.46 2.17 -2.12
N ALA A 215 -22.39 1.68 -2.96
CA ALA A 215 -22.70 2.32 -4.23
C ALA A 215 -23.20 3.77 -4.03
N THR A 216 -24.00 4.01 -2.98
CA THR A 216 -24.50 5.35 -2.63
C THR A 216 -23.37 6.26 -2.19
N GLN A 217 -22.43 5.76 -1.38
CA GLN A 217 -21.28 6.53 -0.93
C GLN A 217 -20.37 6.89 -2.11
N ILE A 218 -20.00 5.92 -2.95
CA ILE A 218 -19.15 6.15 -4.14
C ILE A 218 -19.81 7.15 -5.10
N VAL A 219 -21.13 7.04 -5.32
CA VAL A 219 -21.89 8.02 -6.10
C VAL A 219 -21.79 9.41 -5.50
N GLY A 220 -21.94 9.54 -4.16
CA GLY A 220 -21.79 10.81 -3.46
C GLY A 220 -20.39 11.42 -3.60
N GLU A 221 -19.34 10.60 -3.48
CA GLU A 221 -17.95 11.01 -3.68
C GLU A 221 -17.72 11.53 -5.12
N CYS A 222 -18.23 10.81 -6.12
CA CYS A 222 -18.16 11.25 -7.51
C CYS A 222 -18.96 12.55 -7.76
N GLU A 223 -20.14 12.73 -7.16
CA GLU A 223 -20.95 13.95 -7.31
C GLU A 223 -20.24 15.15 -6.66
N ASN A 224 -19.63 14.99 -5.49
CA ASN A 224 -18.82 16.02 -4.84
C ASN A 224 -17.62 16.42 -5.71
N PHE A 225 -16.95 15.44 -6.33
CA PHE A 225 -15.88 15.73 -7.28
C PHE A 225 -16.37 16.50 -8.50
N ILE A 226 -17.49 16.09 -9.11
CA ILE A 226 -18.09 16.79 -10.28
C ILE A 226 -18.40 18.26 -9.94
N GLU A 227 -18.91 18.52 -8.73
CA GLU A 227 -19.25 19.89 -8.30
C GLU A 227 -17.98 20.74 -8.17
N SER A 228 -16.93 20.20 -7.58
CA SER A 228 -15.68 20.94 -7.33
C SER A 228 -14.80 21.08 -8.57
N ALA A 229 -14.70 20.05 -9.42
CA ALA A 229 -13.77 20.00 -10.56
C ALA A 229 -14.12 20.99 -11.68
N GLY A 230 -15.40 21.35 -11.82
CA GLY A 230 -15.87 22.30 -12.85
C GLY A 230 -15.60 23.78 -12.55
N SER A 231 -15.11 24.12 -11.36
CA SER A 231 -14.77 25.49 -10.97
C SER A 231 -13.46 25.95 -11.65
N PRO A 232 -13.36 27.21 -12.10
CA PRO A 232 -12.09 27.78 -12.55
C PRO A 232 -10.98 27.77 -11.47
N ASP A 233 -11.36 27.75 -10.20
CA ASP A 233 -10.45 27.66 -9.05
C ASP A 233 -10.24 26.19 -8.61
N SER A 234 -10.68 25.22 -9.41
CA SER A 234 -10.42 23.79 -9.17
C SER A 234 -8.92 23.53 -9.10
N TYR A 235 -8.52 22.70 -8.16
CA TYR A 235 -7.11 22.33 -8.01
C TYR A 235 -6.54 21.67 -9.28
N LEU A 236 -7.34 20.95 -10.09
CA LEU A 236 -6.89 20.38 -11.36
C LEU A 236 -6.59 21.46 -12.42
N ILE A 237 -7.25 22.62 -12.34
CA ILE A 237 -6.96 23.74 -13.23
C ILE A 237 -5.74 24.52 -12.70
N THR A 238 -5.73 24.83 -11.40
CA THR A 238 -4.67 25.66 -10.81
C THR A 238 -3.32 24.95 -10.80
N THR A 239 -3.26 23.66 -10.43
CA THR A 239 -2.01 22.87 -10.45
C THR A 239 -1.48 22.67 -11.87
N PHE A 240 -2.35 22.41 -12.85
CA PHE A 240 -1.95 22.36 -14.25
C PHE A 240 -1.33 23.67 -14.70
N ASP A 241 -1.99 24.79 -14.40
CA ASP A 241 -1.52 26.12 -14.79
C ASP A 241 -0.16 26.44 -14.17
N GLU A 242 0.03 26.13 -12.89
CA GLU A 242 1.30 26.34 -12.15
C GLU A 242 2.43 25.51 -12.75
N LYS A 243 2.21 24.22 -13.02
CA LYS A 243 3.18 23.32 -13.63
C LYS A 243 3.56 23.77 -15.05
N LEU A 244 2.57 24.11 -15.86
CA LEU A 244 2.78 24.60 -17.22
C LEU A 244 3.56 25.93 -17.23
N ASP A 245 3.27 26.84 -16.29
CA ASP A 245 3.97 28.13 -16.20
C ASP A 245 5.43 27.95 -15.80
N ALA A 246 5.75 26.93 -15.01
CA ALA A 246 7.11 26.58 -14.61
C ALA A 246 7.95 26.02 -15.78
N LEU A 247 7.31 25.42 -16.79
CA LEU A 247 8.03 24.89 -17.95
C LEU A 247 8.68 25.99 -18.77
N THR A 248 9.92 25.73 -19.18
CA THR A 248 10.68 26.58 -20.11
C THR A 248 10.59 26.03 -21.54
N GLY A 249 10.79 26.87 -22.54
CA GLY A 249 10.83 26.44 -23.95
C GLY A 249 9.47 26.41 -24.65
N ILE A 250 8.37 26.62 -23.93
CA ILE A 250 7.00 26.73 -24.50
C ILE A 250 6.63 28.20 -24.63
N SER A 251 6.08 28.62 -25.76
CA SER A 251 5.65 30.00 -25.97
C SER A 251 4.42 30.37 -25.12
N ASP A 252 4.28 31.65 -24.75
CA ASP A 252 3.10 32.13 -23.99
C ASP A 252 1.79 31.84 -24.73
N ALA A 253 1.80 31.84 -26.06
CA ALA A 253 0.63 31.54 -26.88
C ALA A 253 0.26 30.04 -26.77
N ASP A 254 1.25 29.14 -26.77
CA ASP A 254 1.02 27.71 -26.63
C ASP A 254 0.59 27.37 -25.19
N LYS A 255 1.21 28.00 -24.18
CA LYS A 255 0.76 27.87 -22.77
C LYS A 255 -0.70 28.28 -22.61
N ALA A 256 -1.12 29.40 -23.19
CA ALA A 256 -2.51 29.84 -23.15
C ALA A 256 -3.46 28.84 -23.88
N ALA A 257 -3.00 28.24 -24.97
CA ALA A 257 -3.76 27.20 -25.68
C ALA A 257 -3.90 25.93 -24.82
N TYR A 258 -2.83 25.45 -24.17
CA TYR A 258 -2.88 24.28 -23.29
C TYR A 258 -3.76 24.51 -22.05
N LYS A 259 -3.73 25.68 -21.42
CA LYS A 259 -4.66 26.03 -20.31
C LYS A 259 -6.12 25.95 -20.74
N THR A 260 -6.41 26.47 -21.93
CA THR A 260 -7.77 26.37 -22.52
C THR A 260 -8.15 24.92 -22.80
N ALA A 261 -7.23 24.12 -23.34
CA ALA A 261 -7.44 22.71 -23.62
C ALA A 261 -7.68 21.91 -22.33
N ASN A 262 -6.89 22.16 -21.26
CA ASN A 262 -7.07 21.53 -19.97
C ASN A 262 -8.49 21.80 -19.40
N GLN A 263 -8.92 23.06 -19.36
CA GLN A 263 -10.26 23.39 -18.88
C GLN A 263 -11.37 22.72 -19.71
N ALA A 264 -11.18 22.63 -21.03
CA ALA A 264 -12.12 21.96 -21.92
C ALA A 264 -12.13 20.43 -21.67
N ALA A 265 -10.95 19.81 -21.49
CA ALA A 265 -10.83 18.38 -21.24
C ALA A 265 -11.42 17.99 -19.87
N VAL A 266 -11.13 18.74 -18.81
CA VAL A 266 -11.72 18.52 -17.48
C VAL A 266 -13.25 18.57 -17.55
N THR A 267 -13.82 19.58 -18.21
CA THR A 267 -15.27 19.73 -18.27
C THR A 267 -15.95 18.79 -19.29
N GLY A 268 -15.31 18.56 -20.44
CA GLY A 268 -15.87 17.80 -21.57
C GLY A 268 -15.68 16.29 -21.48
N HIS A 269 -14.63 15.84 -20.82
CA HIS A 269 -14.26 14.41 -20.72
C HIS A 269 -14.24 13.91 -19.29
N LEU A 270 -13.41 14.47 -18.42
CA LEU A 270 -13.28 13.97 -17.05
C LEU A 270 -14.61 14.03 -16.28
N ILE A 271 -15.23 15.19 -16.17
CA ILE A 271 -16.55 15.33 -15.52
C ILE A 271 -17.61 14.47 -16.19
N LYS A 272 -17.57 14.35 -17.51
CA LYS A 272 -18.48 13.47 -18.27
C LYS A 272 -18.26 12.00 -17.87
N GLY A 273 -17.01 11.57 -17.73
CA GLY A 273 -16.65 10.22 -17.27
C GLY A 273 -17.23 9.91 -15.90
N TYR A 274 -17.06 10.81 -14.93
CA TYR A 274 -17.67 10.66 -13.60
C TYR A 274 -19.21 10.61 -13.64
N ARG A 275 -19.84 11.37 -14.52
CA ARG A 275 -21.29 11.27 -14.71
C ARG A 275 -21.72 9.93 -15.30
N ILE A 276 -20.96 9.40 -16.26
CA ILE A 276 -21.19 8.05 -16.82
C ILE A 276 -21.14 7.01 -15.70
N LEU A 277 -20.11 7.06 -14.86
CA LEU A 277 -19.97 6.16 -13.73
C LEU A 277 -21.14 6.30 -12.74
N THR A 278 -21.46 7.52 -12.28
CA THR A 278 -22.57 7.77 -11.35
C THR A 278 -23.90 7.29 -11.90
N ASP A 279 -24.21 7.61 -13.16
CA ASP A 279 -25.45 7.18 -13.81
C ASP A 279 -25.51 5.65 -13.99
N GLY A 280 -24.35 5.02 -14.24
CA GLY A 280 -24.19 3.57 -14.30
C GLY A 280 -24.51 2.91 -12.95
N LEU A 281 -23.82 3.34 -11.88
CA LEU A 281 -23.99 2.79 -10.53
C LEU A 281 -25.41 2.98 -9.99
N LYS A 282 -26.02 4.16 -10.19
CA LYS A 282 -27.42 4.42 -9.80
C LYS A 282 -28.41 3.45 -10.44
N LYS A 283 -28.19 3.02 -11.69
CA LYS A 283 -29.06 2.05 -12.37
C LYS A 283 -28.90 0.63 -11.81
N LEU A 284 -27.77 0.36 -11.15
CA LEU A 284 -27.47 -0.96 -10.59
C LEU A 284 -27.88 -1.08 -9.11
N THR A 285 -28.25 0.01 -8.44
CA THR A 285 -28.76 -0.01 -7.07
C THR A 285 -29.93 -0.98 -6.94
N GLY A 286 -29.92 -1.83 -5.91
CA GLY A 286 -30.91 -2.88 -5.66
C GLY A 286 -30.69 -4.17 -6.48
N THR A 287 -29.59 -4.29 -7.21
CA THR A 287 -29.29 -5.50 -8.00
C THR A 287 -28.33 -6.46 -7.30
N ASN A 288 -27.72 -6.05 -6.19
CA ASN A 288 -26.86 -6.92 -5.40
C ASN A 288 -27.63 -8.16 -4.89
N ARG A 289 -27.03 -9.33 -5.05
CA ARG A 289 -27.63 -10.61 -4.59
C ARG A 289 -27.10 -11.06 -3.26
N TYR A 290 -25.89 -10.67 -2.93
CA TYR A 290 -25.17 -11.05 -1.74
C TYR A 290 -24.82 -9.80 -0.96
N GLN A 291 -24.77 -9.90 0.36
CA GLN A 291 -24.49 -8.78 1.25
C GLN A 291 -23.40 -9.17 2.25
N GLY A 292 -22.65 -8.18 2.70
CA GLY A 292 -21.57 -8.36 3.66
C GLY A 292 -20.29 -8.90 3.04
N GLY A 293 -19.52 -9.58 3.85
CA GLY A 293 -18.19 -10.06 3.46
C GLY A 293 -18.20 -11.13 2.38
N LEU A 294 -17.03 -11.36 1.80
CA LEU A 294 -16.81 -12.30 0.69
C LEU A 294 -17.34 -13.70 0.96
N CYS A 295 -17.28 -14.21 2.19
CA CYS A 295 -17.81 -15.54 2.54
C CYS A 295 -19.32 -15.74 2.24
N ASN A 296 -20.06 -14.68 2.02
CA ASN A 296 -21.47 -14.73 1.63
C ASN A 296 -21.68 -14.88 0.11
N TYR A 297 -20.61 -14.79 -0.68
CA TYR A 297 -20.65 -14.93 -2.14
C TYR A 297 -20.24 -16.35 -2.56
N PRO A 298 -20.81 -16.90 -3.66
CA PRO A 298 -20.26 -18.11 -4.26
C PRO A 298 -18.77 -17.91 -4.57
N ASP A 299 -17.93 -18.89 -4.20
CA ASP A 299 -16.46 -18.81 -4.34
C ASP A 299 -15.77 -17.66 -3.58
N GLY A 300 -16.48 -16.91 -2.74
CA GLY A 300 -15.94 -15.78 -2.00
C GLY A 300 -14.87 -16.19 -0.98
N GLU A 301 -15.00 -17.36 -0.34
CA GLU A 301 -13.92 -17.93 0.50
C GLU A 301 -12.65 -18.20 -0.33
N LYS A 302 -12.82 -18.72 -1.55
CA LYS A 302 -11.72 -18.97 -2.48
C LYS A 302 -11.04 -17.65 -2.83
N TYR A 303 -11.83 -16.62 -3.16
CA TYR A 303 -11.29 -15.29 -3.50
C TYR A 303 -10.59 -14.61 -2.31
N PHE A 304 -11.16 -14.71 -1.09
CA PHE A 304 -10.51 -14.13 0.09
C PHE A 304 -9.17 -14.82 0.41
N ARG A 305 -9.11 -16.14 0.24
CA ARG A 305 -7.84 -16.88 0.35
C ARG A 305 -6.83 -16.43 -0.72
N TYR A 306 -7.28 -16.18 -1.96
CA TYR A 306 -6.44 -15.60 -3.00
C TYR A 306 -5.87 -14.26 -2.56
N LEU A 307 -6.69 -13.33 -2.06
CA LEU A 307 -6.22 -12.02 -1.59
C LEU A 307 -5.14 -12.16 -0.50
N LEU A 308 -5.33 -13.06 0.46
CA LEU A 308 -4.33 -13.32 1.50
C LEU A 308 -3.04 -13.95 0.94
N ASN A 309 -3.16 -14.91 0.01
CA ASN A 309 -1.99 -15.53 -0.62
C ASN A 309 -1.24 -14.53 -1.51
N HIS A 310 -1.96 -13.70 -2.28
CA HIS A 310 -1.36 -12.68 -3.14
C HIS A 310 -0.63 -11.63 -2.30
N SER A 311 -1.24 -11.15 -1.22
CA SER A 311 -0.65 -10.12 -0.38
C SER A 311 0.47 -10.62 0.52
N LEU A 312 0.38 -11.84 1.06
CA LEU A 312 1.32 -12.32 2.07
C LEU A 312 2.26 -13.40 1.53
N GLY A 313 1.76 -14.28 0.66
CA GLY A 313 2.50 -15.48 0.27
C GLY A 313 2.93 -16.32 1.50
N TRP A 314 2.03 -16.45 2.48
CA TRP A 314 2.24 -17.19 3.71
C TRP A 314 1.20 -18.31 3.80
N SER A 315 1.64 -19.57 3.67
CA SER A 315 0.79 -20.75 3.63
C SER A 315 0.13 -21.06 4.98
N LYS A 316 -0.79 -20.18 5.38
CA LYS A 316 -1.61 -20.36 6.58
C LYS A 316 -3.09 -20.37 6.25
N SER A 317 -3.84 -21.18 6.98
CA SER A 317 -5.30 -21.16 6.93
C SER A 317 -5.87 -19.92 7.62
N VAL A 318 -7.12 -19.58 7.31
CA VAL A 318 -7.89 -18.54 8.00
C VAL A 318 -7.91 -18.76 9.52
N ASP A 319 -8.05 -20.02 9.98
CA ASP A 319 -8.06 -20.35 11.41
C ASP A 319 -6.70 -20.10 12.08
N GLU A 320 -5.60 -20.36 11.37
CA GLU A 320 -4.26 -20.06 11.88
C GLU A 320 -4.03 -18.54 11.98
N TYR A 321 -4.42 -17.77 10.97
CA TYR A 321 -4.38 -16.31 11.03
C TYR A 321 -5.24 -15.77 12.16
N ASN A 322 -6.46 -16.29 12.31
CA ASN A 322 -7.37 -15.93 13.38
C ASN A 322 -6.77 -16.21 14.77
N THR A 323 -6.09 -17.33 14.92
CA THR A 323 -5.38 -17.74 16.16
C THR A 323 -4.20 -16.82 16.45
N LEU A 324 -3.43 -16.45 15.44
CA LEU A 324 -2.32 -15.50 15.56
C LEU A 324 -2.82 -14.14 16.04
N LEU A 325 -3.85 -13.57 15.41
CA LEU A 325 -4.45 -12.30 15.82
C LEU A 325 -4.92 -12.34 17.28
N ASP A 326 -5.63 -13.40 17.70
CA ASP A 326 -6.07 -13.56 19.08
C ASP A 326 -4.90 -13.66 20.07
N SER A 327 -3.80 -14.29 19.67
CA SER A 327 -2.57 -14.42 20.45
C SER A 327 -1.90 -13.06 20.67
N TYR A 328 -1.77 -12.26 19.60
CA TYR A 328 -1.18 -10.93 19.67
C TYR A 328 -2.03 -9.95 20.47
N ILE A 329 -3.36 -9.93 20.25
CA ILE A 329 -4.31 -9.15 21.08
C ILE A 329 -4.14 -9.49 22.56
N ARG A 330 -4.13 -10.79 22.90
CA ARG A 330 -3.99 -11.25 24.28
C ARG A 330 -2.65 -10.84 24.89
N SER A 331 -1.57 -10.97 24.14
CA SER A 331 -0.21 -10.59 24.58
C SER A 331 -0.11 -9.09 24.87
N ASN A 332 -0.63 -8.26 23.97
CA ASN A 332 -0.63 -6.81 24.11
C ASN A 332 -1.49 -6.37 25.30
N LEU A 333 -2.69 -6.93 25.47
CA LEU A 333 -3.56 -6.67 26.63
C LEU A 333 -2.86 -7.05 27.94
N LEU A 334 -2.16 -8.19 27.99
CA LEU A 334 -1.40 -8.60 29.16
C LEU A 334 -0.22 -7.67 29.45
N THR A 335 0.46 -7.19 28.42
CA THR A 335 1.52 -6.19 28.52
C THR A 335 0.99 -4.91 29.13
N MET A 336 -0.09 -4.33 28.57
CA MET A 336 -0.71 -3.12 29.11
C MET A 336 -1.15 -3.29 30.55
N GLN A 337 -1.79 -4.40 30.87
CA GLN A 337 -2.22 -4.74 32.24
C GLN A 337 -1.06 -4.80 33.21
N THR A 338 0.03 -5.45 32.83
CA THR A 338 1.23 -5.62 33.66
C THR A 338 1.90 -4.27 33.93
N LEU A 339 1.99 -3.41 32.91
CA LEU A 339 2.56 -2.08 33.02
C LEU A 339 1.73 -1.19 33.95
N MET A 340 0.40 -1.17 33.79
CA MET A 340 -0.50 -0.39 34.66
C MET A 340 -0.52 -0.90 36.10
N ALA A 341 -0.36 -2.21 36.32
CA ALA A 341 -0.22 -2.77 37.65
C ALA A 341 1.10 -2.39 38.31
N LYS A 342 2.18 -2.22 37.52
CA LYS A 342 3.50 -1.80 37.98
C LYS A 342 3.54 -0.30 38.31
N ASP A 343 2.86 0.52 37.50
CA ASP A 343 2.77 1.96 37.68
C ASP A 343 1.36 2.46 37.29
N SER A 344 0.54 2.74 38.28
CA SER A 344 -0.84 3.19 38.08
C SER A 344 -0.95 4.60 37.46
N SER A 345 0.12 5.39 37.49
CA SER A 345 0.14 6.74 36.89
C SER A 345 0.22 6.69 35.35
N LEU A 346 0.65 5.56 34.76
CA LEU A 346 0.76 5.39 33.31
C LEU A 346 -0.58 5.63 32.59
N SER A 347 -1.71 5.26 33.19
CA SER A 347 -3.03 5.53 32.61
C SER A 347 -3.28 7.04 32.41
N SER A 348 -2.92 7.86 33.39
CA SER A 348 -3.04 9.32 33.29
C SER A 348 -2.03 9.92 32.31
N GLN A 349 -0.80 9.39 32.29
CA GLN A 349 0.25 9.84 31.37
C GLN A 349 -0.13 9.52 29.94
N PHE A 350 -0.69 8.33 29.69
CA PHE A 350 -1.11 7.91 28.36
C PHE A 350 -2.23 8.80 27.78
N ASN A 351 -3.18 9.24 28.60
CA ASN A 351 -4.26 10.14 28.17
C ASN A 351 -3.76 11.51 27.69
N ASN A 352 -2.55 11.91 28.11
CA ASN A 352 -1.91 13.17 27.71
C ASN A 352 -0.61 12.92 26.94
N PHE A 353 -0.53 11.74 26.32
CA PHE A 353 0.66 11.27 25.62
C PHE A 353 0.96 12.11 24.38
N SER A 354 2.22 12.46 24.21
CA SER A 354 2.78 13.05 22.98
C SER A 354 4.25 12.69 22.87
N PHE A 355 4.77 12.65 21.66
CA PHE A 355 6.20 12.54 21.42
C PHE A 355 6.89 13.87 21.70
N SER A 356 8.16 13.81 22.14
CA SER A 356 8.97 15.01 22.41
C SER A 356 9.37 15.75 21.14
N ILE A 357 9.51 15.01 20.02
CA ILE A 357 9.81 15.57 18.70
C ILE A 357 8.51 15.58 17.88
N THR A 358 8.10 16.78 17.44
CA THR A 358 6.83 16.99 16.71
C THR A 358 7.03 17.63 15.34
N GLU A 359 8.25 18.04 15.00
CA GLU A 359 8.62 18.57 13.71
C GLU A 359 8.99 17.43 12.75
N PRO A 360 8.35 17.28 11.57
CA PRO A 360 8.57 16.13 10.68
C PRO A 360 10.03 15.92 10.27
N ALA A 361 10.74 16.97 9.88
CA ALA A 361 12.14 16.86 9.50
C ALA A 361 13.04 16.43 10.67
N ALA A 362 12.71 16.89 11.89
CA ALA A 362 13.44 16.49 13.10
C ALA A 362 13.16 15.02 13.47
N VAL A 363 11.92 14.55 13.27
CA VAL A 363 11.55 13.14 13.47
C VAL A 363 12.34 12.24 12.53
N LEU A 364 12.35 12.53 11.23
CA LEU A 364 13.09 11.74 10.23
C LEU A 364 14.60 11.73 10.49
N THR A 365 15.17 12.86 10.91
CA THR A 365 16.59 12.96 11.31
C THR A 365 16.90 12.10 12.53
N ASP A 366 16.04 12.14 13.54
CA ASP A 366 16.18 11.33 14.77
C ASP A 366 16.07 9.82 14.44
N LEU A 367 15.08 9.43 13.64
CA LEU A 367 14.89 8.06 13.17
C LEU A 367 16.12 7.57 12.38
N LYS A 368 16.57 8.32 11.35
CA LYS A 368 17.74 7.98 10.53
C LYS A 368 19.01 7.75 11.38
N THR A 369 19.14 8.51 12.47
CA THR A 369 20.26 8.34 13.40
C THR A 369 20.12 7.09 14.26
N LYS A 370 18.93 6.83 14.80
CA LYS A 370 18.71 5.75 15.77
C LYS A 370 18.66 4.36 15.15
N ILE A 371 18.12 4.25 13.92
CA ILE A 371 18.03 2.96 13.23
C ILE A 371 19.38 2.31 12.96
N ALA A 372 20.48 3.07 12.91
CA ALA A 372 21.83 2.56 12.67
C ALA A 372 22.28 1.50 13.70
N ALA A 373 21.63 1.43 14.87
CA ALA A 373 21.91 0.41 15.88
C ALA A 373 21.26 -0.95 15.58
N ASP A 374 20.18 -0.97 14.83
CA ASP A 374 19.31 -2.13 14.64
C ASP A 374 19.11 -2.55 13.18
N PHE A 375 19.42 -1.68 12.23
CA PHE A 375 19.24 -1.93 10.80
C PHE A 375 20.57 -1.79 10.04
N PRO A 376 20.75 -2.51 8.92
CA PRO A 376 21.94 -2.35 8.09
C PRO A 376 22.05 -0.92 7.54
N GLN A 377 23.24 -0.54 7.11
CA GLN A 377 23.41 0.74 6.42
C GLN A 377 22.70 0.68 5.05
N GLY A 378 21.73 1.56 4.83
CA GLY A 378 21.12 1.78 3.53
C GLY A 378 21.85 2.86 2.72
N PRO A 379 21.44 3.09 1.46
CA PRO A 379 21.95 4.16 0.64
C PRO A 379 21.64 5.53 1.27
N ASP A 380 22.53 6.50 1.02
CA ASP A 380 22.29 7.88 1.46
C ASP A 380 21.53 8.64 0.37
N VAL A 381 20.22 8.74 0.54
CA VAL A 381 19.33 9.40 -0.41
C VAL A 381 18.79 10.71 0.15
N SER A 382 18.49 11.66 -0.75
CA SER A 382 17.75 12.87 -0.41
C SER A 382 16.24 12.59 -0.43
N TYR A 383 15.48 13.39 0.32
CA TYR A 383 14.02 13.36 0.33
C TYR A 383 13.45 14.74 0.64
N ASP A 384 12.27 15.00 0.12
CA ASP A 384 11.49 16.21 0.40
C ASP A 384 10.28 15.88 1.28
N ILE A 385 9.95 16.82 2.17
CA ILE A 385 8.71 16.77 2.95
C ILE A 385 7.74 17.76 2.32
N LYS A 386 6.61 17.24 1.86
CA LYS A 386 5.54 18.01 1.23
C LYS A 386 4.27 17.94 2.07
N TYR A 387 3.37 18.88 1.87
CA TYR A 387 2.10 18.91 2.60
C TYR A 387 0.94 18.80 1.62
N ILE A 388 -0.02 17.96 1.99
CA ILE A 388 -1.25 17.77 1.20
C ILE A 388 -2.02 19.10 1.16
N THR A 389 -2.45 19.48 -0.05
CA THR A 389 -3.28 20.67 -0.28
C THR A 389 -4.59 20.58 0.47
N GLU A 390 -5.13 21.72 0.95
CA GLU A 390 -6.34 21.76 1.79
C GLU A 390 -7.53 21.02 1.15
N ALA A 391 -7.68 21.13 -0.17
CA ALA A 391 -8.76 20.52 -0.92
C ALA A 391 -8.79 18.98 -0.87
N LEU A 392 -7.64 18.34 -0.59
CA LEU A 392 -7.47 16.88 -0.58
C LEU A 392 -7.35 16.28 0.82
N GLN A 393 -7.20 17.12 1.85
CA GLN A 393 -6.91 16.65 3.22
C GLN A 393 -8.00 15.78 3.85
N ASP A 394 -9.24 15.87 3.39
CA ASP A 394 -10.35 15.04 3.87
C ASP A 394 -10.39 13.64 3.25
N SER A 395 -9.65 13.43 2.16
CA SER A 395 -9.74 12.22 1.34
C SER A 395 -8.48 11.37 1.34
N VAL A 396 -7.39 11.82 2.00
CA VAL A 396 -6.09 11.14 1.95
C VAL A 396 -5.56 10.78 3.34
N SER A 397 -4.65 9.81 3.35
CA SER A 397 -3.95 9.30 4.54
C SER A 397 -3.23 10.38 5.34
N PRO A 398 -2.92 10.14 6.64
CA PRO A 398 -2.16 11.06 7.47
C PRO A 398 -0.76 11.40 6.94
N ALA A 399 -0.09 10.44 6.31
CA ALA A 399 1.13 10.64 5.54
C ALA A 399 1.21 9.60 4.43
N MET A 400 2.09 9.82 3.46
CA MET A 400 2.34 8.92 2.33
C MET A 400 3.77 9.11 1.85
N TYR A 401 4.47 8.00 1.59
CA TYR A 401 5.71 8.01 0.82
C TYR A 401 5.38 7.77 -0.65
N PHE A 402 5.79 8.68 -1.51
CA PHE A 402 5.71 8.48 -2.95
C PHE A 402 6.94 7.75 -3.45
N LEU A 403 6.71 6.60 -4.08
CA LEU A 403 7.78 5.79 -4.66
C LEU A 403 8.46 6.58 -5.79
N PRO A 404 9.79 6.66 -5.80
CA PRO A 404 10.50 7.26 -6.92
C PRO A 404 10.40 6.37 -8.16
N GLN A 405 10.49 6.99 -9.33
CA GLN A 405 10.60 6.25 -10.58
C GLN A 405 11.96 5.53 -10.65
N LEU A 406 11.99 4.41 -11.40
CA LEU A 406 13.15 3.51 -11.45
C LEU A 406 14.40 4.17 -12.07
N ASP A 407 14.21 5.16 -12.93
CA ASP A 407 15.25 5.99 -13.55
C ASP A 407 15.58 7.25 -12.72
N ASN A 408 14.84 7.52 -11.63
CA ASN A 408 15.06 8.70 -10.78
C ASN A 408 14.93 8.40 -9.28
N LEU A 409 15.63 7.40 -8.80
CA LEU A 409 15.62 6.93 -7.41
C LEU A 409 16.10 7.96 -6.37
N ASN A 410 16.61 9.10 -6.82
CA ASN A 410 17.04 10.20 -5.95
C ASN A 410 15.90 11.16 -5.58
N ILE A 411 14.77 11.10 -6.25
CA ILE A 411 13.61 11.93 -5.93
C ILE A 411 12.67 11.15 -5.01
N ASN A 412 12.79 11.40 -3.72
CA ASN A 412 11.94 10.80 -2.70
C ASN A 412 11.07 11.87 -2.06
N SER A 413 9.77 11.65 -1.95
CA SER A 413 8.85 12.61 -1.34
C SER A 413 7.99 11.94 -0.26
N ILE A 414 7.94 12.55 0.92
CA ILE A 414 7.02 12.17 2.00
C ILE A 414 5.97 13.27 2.12
N TYR A 415 4.72 12.93 1.84
CA TYR A 415 3.59 13.84 1.99
C TYR A 415 2.99 13.71 3.37
N ILE A 416 2.68 14.83 3.98
CA ILE A 416 2.04 14.90 5.29
C ILE A 416 0.69 15.59 5.13
N ASN A 417 -0.35 14.96 5.65
CA ASN A 417 -1.69 15.53 5.75
C ASN A 417 -1.84 16.25 7.09
N PRO A 418 -1.83 17.61 7.14
CA PRO A 418 -1.92 18.35 8.38
C PRO A 418 -3.20 18.08 9.18
N LYS A 419 -4.30 17.71 8.49
CA LYS A 419 -5.59 17.41 9.12
C LYS A 419 -5.65 16.00 9.69
N GLY A 420 -5.02 15.04 9.03
CA GLY A 420 -5.00 13.63 9.43
C GLY A 420 -3.97 13.29 10.48
N THR A 421 -2.87 14.03 10.55
CA THR A 421 -1.72 13.69 11.39
C THR A 421 -1.86 14.28 12.81
N ARG A 422 -1.96 13.41 13.80
CA ARG A 422 -1.95 13.79 15.22
C ARG A 422 -0.52 13.79 15.77
N SER A 423 -0.18 14.72 16.65
CA SER A 423 1.13 14.78 17.30
C SER A 423 1.50 13.51 18.07
N SER A 424 0.49 12.76 18.55
CA SER A 424 0.67 11.46 19.22
C SER A 424 0.90 10.28 18.28
N GLN A 425 0.87 10.51 16.96
CA GLN A 425 1.08 9.48 15.93
C GLN A 425 2.20 9.83 14.97
N LEU A 426 2.60 11.10 14.86
CA LEU A 426 3.57 11.56 13.88
C LEU A 426 4.87 10.76 13.85
N TYR A 427 5.44 10.43 15.01
CA TYR A 427 6.71 9.72 15.09
C TYR A 427 6.64 8.30 14.48
N PRO A 428 5.71 7.42 14.88
CA PRO A 428 5.55 6.11 14.24
C PRO A 428 5.08 6.20 12.80
N THR A 429 4.21 7.16 12.44
CA THR A 429 3.80 7.37 11.04
C THR A 429 5.01 7.70 10.15
N LEU A 430 5.90 8.58 10.59
CA LEU A 430 7.12 8.90 9.83
C LEU A 430 8.17 7.77 9.88
N ALA A 431 8.10 6.86 10.84
CA ALA A 431 8.87 5.63 10.79
C ALA A 431 8.32 4.65 9.74
N HIS A 432 7.00 4.62 9.54
CA HIS A 432 6.32 3.86 8.49
C HIS A 432 6.69 4.39 7.10
N GLU A 433 6.51 5.70 6.86
CA GLU A 433 6.72 6.30 5.54
C GLU A 433 8.22 6.51 5.20
N GLY A 434 9.04 6.80 6.20
CA GLY A 434 10.44 7.18 6.03
C GLY A 434 11.44 6.12 6.50
N TYR A 435 11.99 6.32 7.71
CA TYR A 435 13.07 5.52 8.28
C TYR A 435 12.61 4.75 9.53
N PRO A 436 12.71 3.41 9.53
CA PRO A 436 13.23 2.48 8.51
C PRO A 436 12.16 1.84 7.62
N GLY A 437 10.99 2.50 7.43
CA GLY A 437 9.85 1.99 6.66
C GLY A 437 10.04 2.08 5.15
N HIS A 438 9.00 2.61 4.44
CA HIS A 438 8.91 2.57 2.99
C HIS A 438 10.09 3.20 2.26
N LEU A 439 10.48 4.43 2.57
CA LEU A 439 11.61 5.11 1.92
C LEU A 439 12.90 4.30 2.04
N TYR A 440 13.21 3.84 3.26
CA TYR A 440 14.41 3.05 3.50
C TYR A 440 14.36 1.68 2.80
N GLN A 441 13.24 0.98 2.86
CA GLN A 441 13.04 -0.32 2.20
C GLN A 441 13.19 -0.21 0.68
N THR A 442 12.50 0.77 0.07
CA THR A 442 12.49 0.99 -1.38
C THR A 442 13.89 1.31 -1.90
N THR A 443 14.57 2.25 -1.25
CA THR A 443 15.91 2.66 -1.67
C THR A 443 16.96 1.57 -1.42
N TYR A 444 16.84 0.78 -0.35
CA TYR A 444 17.69 -0.38 -0.09
C TYR A 444 17.48 -1.47 -1.16
N PHE A 445 16.23 -1.75 -1.51
CA PHE A 445 15.90 -2.72 -2.54
C PHE A 445 16.44 -2.29 -3.91
N ALA A 446 16.26 -1.03 -4.27
CA ALA A 446 16.76 -0.48 -5.53
C ALA A 446 18.31 -0.53 -5.63
N ASP A 447 19.03 -0.24 -4.53
CA ASP A 447 20.50 -0.34 -4.47
C ASP A 447 21.01 -1.78 -4.69
N SER A 448 20.15 -2.78 -4.46
CA SER A 448 20.47 -4.19 -4.70
C SER A 448 20.46 -4.59 -6.18
N ASP A 449 20.08 -3.71 -7.11
CA ASP A 449 19.93 -3.97 -8.57
C ASP A 449 19.07 -5.22 -8.83
N PRO A 450 17.77 -5.20 -8.45
CA PRO A 450 16.87 -6.33 -8.67
C PRO A 450 16.42 -6.41 -10.14
N ASP A 451 15.96 -7.59 -10.57
CA ASP A 451 15.25 -7.72 -11.85
C ASP A 451 13.97 -6.86 -11.82
N LEU A 452 13.70 -6.06 -12.87
CA LEU A 452 12.62 -5.07 -12.91
C LEU A 452 11.24 -5.66 -12.60
N ILE A 453 10.98 -6.90 -13.02
CA ILE A 453 9.70 -7.57 -12.78
C ILE A 453 9.36 -7.66 -11.28
N ARG A 454 10.35 -7.67 -10.38
CA ARG A 454 10.15 -7.78 -8.95
C ARG A 454 9.48 -6.55 -8.32
N TYR A 455 9.54 -5.41 -8.98
CA TYR A 455 8.78 -4.23 -8.56
C TYR A 455 7.27 -4.38 -8.80
N LEU A 456 6.87 -5.23 -9.77
CA LEU A 456 5.47 -5.45 -10.13
C LEU A 456 4.81 -6.60 -9.37
N ILE A 457 5.59 -7.59 -8.93
CA ILE A 457 5.07 -8.81 -8.29
C ILE A 457 5.30 -8.85 -6.77
N ALA A 458 5.82 -7.76 -6.20
CA ALA A 458 6.07 -7.64 -4.77
C ALA A 458 4.78 -7.84 -3.95
N PRO A 459 4.77 -8.75 -2.95
CA PRO A 459 3.59 -8.92 -2.10
C PRO A 459 3.35 -7.70 -1.22
N ASP A 460 2.17 -7.10 -1.33
CA ASP A 460 1.77 -5.92 -0.53
C ASP A 460 1.93 -6.14 0.98
N GLY A 461 1.66 -7.35 1.45
CA GLY A 461 1.80 -7.67 2.87
C GLY A 461 3.24 -7.76 3.34
N TYR A 462 4.22 -7.94 2.42
CA TYR A 462 5.61 -7.73 2.75
C TYR A 462 5.90 -6.23 2.89
N VAL A 463 5.48 -5.43 1.90
CA VAL A 463 5.77 -3.98 1.85
C VAL A 463 5.12 -3.26 3.03
N GLU A 464 3.82 -3.41 3.20
CA GLU A 464 3.04 -2.78 4.27
C GLU A 464 3.32 -3.40 5.65
N GLY A 465 3.54 -4.71 5.66
CA GLY A 465 3.93 -5.42 6.89
C GLY A 465 5.29 -4.98 7.41
N TRP A 466 6.27 -4.73 6.52
CA TRP A 466 7.56 -4.16 6.91
C TRP A 466 7.40 -2.75 7.49
N ALA A 467 6.67 -1.87 6.82
CA ALA A 467 6.45 -0.52 7.29
C ALA A 467 5.71 -0.52 8.64
N THR A 468 4.69 -1.37 8.82
CA THR A 468 3.98 -1.55 10.11
C THR A 468 4.89 -2.14 11.20
N TYR A 469 5.79 -3.06 10.83
CA TYR A 469 6.81 -3.59 11.74
C TYR A 469 7.76 -2.47 12.20
N CYS A 470 8.22 -1.63 11.28
CA CYS A 470 9.08 -0.48 11.57
C CYS A 470 8.37 0.59 12.39
N GLU A 471 7.11 0.87 12.07
CA GLU A 471 6.24 1.77 12.84
C GLU A 471 6.16 1.35 14.30
N LEU A 472 5.82 0.08 14.56
CA LEU A 472 5.76 -0.45 15.91
C LEU A 472 7.15 -0.54 16.58
N PHE A 473 8.19 -0.84 15.82
CA PHE A 473 9.57 -0.87 16.33
C PHE A 473 10.03 0.53 16.78
N SER A 474 9.58 1.59 16.10
CA SER A 474 9.97 2.97 16.37
C SER A 474 9.63 3.47 17.78
N TYR A 475 8.64 2.87 18.43
CA TYR A 475 8.33 3.18 19.84
C TYR A 475 9.52 2.90 20.78
N SER A 476 10.43 2.01 20.40
CA SER A 476 11.67 1.78 21.16
C SER A 476 12.67 2.94 21.05
N TYR A 477 12.56 3.74 20.02
CA TYR A 477 13.41 4.91 19.76
C TYR A 477 12.79 6.21 20.28
N ALA A 478 11.47 6.25 20.32
CA ALA A 478 10.72 7.46 20.66
C ALA A 478 10.99 7.90 22.11
N ASP A 479 10.96 9.20 22.36
CA ASP A 479 10.99 9.78 23.69
C ASP A 479 9.60 10.30 24.06
N THR A 480 8.98 9.67 25.05
CA THR A 480 7.69 10.05 25.62
C THR A 480 7.81 10.38 27.11
N GLY A 481 9.05 10.50 27.59
CA GLY A 481 9.39 10.72 29.00
C GLY A 481 9.72 9.44 29.80
N THR A 482 9.11 8.29 29.48
CA THR A 482 9.47 7.02 30.12
C THR A 482 9.38 5.83 29.18
N PRO A 483 10.32 4.85 29.25
CA PRO A 483 10.24 3.62 28.46
C PRO A 483 8.97 2.78 28.69
N LEU A 484 8.39 2.87 29.88
CA LEU A 484 7.14 2.17 30.21
C LEU A 484 5.96 2.75 29.42
N LEU A 485 5.94 4.07 29.22
CA LEU A 485 4.91 4.74 28.45
C LEU A 485 5.04 4.40 26.95
N ASN A 486 6.26 4.33 26.41
CA ASN A 486 6.51 3.87 25.04
C ASN A 486 5.94 2.48 24.81
N THR A 487 6.27 1.52 25.71
CA THR A 487 5.77 0.15 25.61
C THR A 487 4.26 0.06 25.75
N LEU A 488 3.66 0.89 26.62
CA LEU A 488 2.20 0.97 26.78
C LEU A 488 1.55 1.49 25.48
N ALA A 489 2.08 2.56 24.90
CA ALA A 489 1.58 3.15 23.67
C ALA A 489 1.71 2.18 22.48
N GLN A 490 2.84 1.51 22.35
CA GLN A 490 3.07 0.47 21.34
C GLN A 490 2.05 -0.68 21.47
N ALA A 491 1.88 -1.23 22.70
CA ALA A 491 0.96 -2.34 22.93
C ALA A 491 -0.50 -1.96 22.67
N ASN A 492 -0.87 -0.70 23.00
CA ASN A 492 -2.19 -0.17 22.69
C ASN A 492 -2.41 -0.06 21.17
N TYR A 493 -1.47 0.55 20.46
CA TYR A 493 -1.56 0.72 19.01
C TYR A 493 -1.58 -0.63 18.28
N ALA A 494 -0.68 -1.55 18.63
CA ALA A 494 -0.65 -2.92 18.12
C ALA A 494 -1.97 -3.68 18.36
N THR A 495 -2.63 -3.42 19.50
CA THR A 495 -3.97 -4.00 19.77
C THR A 495 -5.00 -3.46 18.78
N ILE A 496 -5.02 -2.16 18.54
CA ILE A 496 -5.97 -1.53 17.59
C ILE A 496 -5.77 -2.11 16.19
N LEU A 497 -4.53 -2.19 15.70
CA LEU A 497 -4.21 -2.80 14.41
C LEU A 497 -4.76 -4.24 14.32
N CYS A 498 -4.52 -5.06 15.35
CA CYS A 498 -5.06 -6.42 15.39
C CYS A 498 -6.59 -6.46 15.41
N LEU A 499 -7.29 -5.49 16.04
CA LEU A 499 -8.75 -5.42 16.01
C LEU A 499 -9.28 -5.16 14.59
N TYR A 500 -8.63 -4.28 13.82
CA TYR A 500 -8.98 -4.03 12.43
C TYR A 500 -8.81 -5.29 11.58
N ALA A 501 -7.65 -5.95 11.62
CA ALA A 501 -7.44 -7.20 10.87
C ALA A 501 -8.38 -8.32 11.33
N LYS A 502 -8.72 -8.38 12.62
CA LYS A 502 -9.68 -9.34 13.15
C LYS A 502 -11.09 -9.11 12.63
N CYS A 503 -11.53 -7.85 12.50
CA CYS A 503 -12.81 -7.50 11.92
C CYS A 503 -12.83 -7.80 10.42
N ASP A 504 -11.77 -7.46 9.67
CA ASP A 504 -11.63 -7.76 8.25
C ASP A 504 -11.73 -9.27 7.98
N LEU A 505 -10.94 -10.07 8.69
CA LEU A 505 -11.01 -11.53 8.61
C LEU A 505 -12.37 -12.06 9.09
N GLY A 506 -12.94 -11.48 10.13
CA GLY A 506 -14.25 -11.84 10.68
C GLY A 506 -15.37 -11.64 9.66
N ILE A 507 -15.38 -10.49 8.99
CA ILE A 507 -16.37 -10.14 7.97
C ILE A 507 -16.21 -11.04 6.74
N ASN A 508 -15.00 -11.11 6.20
CA ASN A 508 -14.76 -11.69 4.87
C ASN A 508 -14.59 -13.20 4.86
N ALA A 509 -14.23 -13.82 6.00
CA ALA A 509 -14.07 -15.27 6.09
C ALA A 509 -15.02 -15.96 7.09
N LEU A 510 -15.45 -15.26 8.17
CA LEU A 510 -16.23 -15.88 9.25
C LEU A 510 -17.70 -15.43 9.29
N GLY A 511 -18.13 -14.59 8.35
CA GLY A 511 -19.51 -14.15 8.20
C GLY A 511 -19.99 -13.16 9.26
N TRP A 512 -19.07 -12.36 9.83
CA TRP A 512 -19.45 -11.33 10.77
C TRP A 512 -20.29 -10.24 10.09
N THR A 513 -21.40 -9.93 10.74
CA THR A 513 -22.26 -8.79 10.40
C THR A 513 -21.76 -7.50 11.04
N GLU A 514 -22.31 -6.35 10.63
CA GLU A 514 -22.06 -5.08 11.30
C GLU A 514 -22.36 -5.13 12.82
N SER A 515 -23.42 -5.90 13.20
CA SER A 515 -23.76 -6.10 14.63
C SER A 515 -22.68 -6.90 15.37
N ASP A 516 -22.04 -7.86 14.70
CA ASP A 516 -20.95 -8.65 15.30
C ASP A 516 -19.71 -7.78 15.48
N VAL A 517 -19.37 -6.95 14.49
CA VAL A 517 -18.29 -5.95 14.57
C VAL A 517 -18.55 -4.99 15.73
N THR A 518 -19.75 -4.38 15.77
CA THR A 518 -20.16 -3.47 16.86
C THR A 518 -19.99 -4.12 18.23
N SER A 519 -20.44 -5.36 18.36
CA SER A 519 -20.37 -6.10 19.63
C SER A 519 -18.93 -6.44 20.00
N TYR A 520 -18.13 -6.84 19.02
CA TYR A 520 -16.74 -7.22 19.21
C TYR A 520 -15.87 -6.03 19.66
N ILE A 521 -15.94 -4.90 18.95
CA ILE A 521 -15.13 -3.72 19.30
C ILE A 521 -15.62 -3.05 20.60
N ALA A 522 -16.90 -3.17 20.95
CA ALA A 522 -17.43 -2.68 22.22
C ALA A 522 -16.78 -3.37 23.43
N ASP A 523 -16.37 -4.63 23.31
CA ASP A 523 -15.60 -5.35 24.34
C ASP A 523 -14.24 -4.69 24.64
N PHE A 524 -13.72 -3.88 23.71
CA PHE A 524 -12.49 -3.10 23.82
C PHE A 524 -12.74 -1.61 24.08
N GLY A 525 -14.01 -1.20 24.24
CA GLY A 525 -14.41 0.15 24.60
C GLY A 525 -14.80 1.06 23.46
N PHE A 526 -14.77 0.57 22.24
CA PHE A 526 -15.28 1.31 21.09
C PHE A 526 -16.80 1.15 21.04
N THR A 527 -17.53 2.16 21.52
CA THR A 527 -19.00 2.10 21.64
C THR A 527 -19.73 2.99 20.65
N ASP A 528 -19.00 3.76 19.84
CA ASP A 528 -19.58 4.58 18.79
C ASP A 528 -20.01 3.68 17.61
N LYS A 529 -21.30 3.71 17.32
CA LYS A 529 -21.86 2.89 16.24
C LYS A 529 -21.46 3.39 14.84
N ASN A 530 -21.19 4.68 14.69
CA ASN A 530 -20.73 5.20 13.40
C ASN A 530 -19.35 4.64 13.06
N VAL A 531 -18.46 4.54 14.05
CA VAL A 531 -17.15 3.91 13.89
C VAL A 531 -17.28 2.44 13.47
N ALA A 532 -18.17 1.68 14.11
CA ALA A 532 -18.40 0.29 13.74
C ALA A 532 -18.97 0.16 12.31
N HIS A 533 -19.85 1.07 11.92
CA HIS A 533 -20.42 1.15 10.59
C HIS A 533 -19.35 1.44 9.52
N GLU A 534 -18.55 2.49 9.72
CA GLU A 534 -17.46 2.84 8.80
C GLU A 534 -16.42 1.72 8.67
N MET A 535 -16.03 1.10 9.79
CA MET A 535 -15.16 -0.08 9.77
C MET A 535 -15.75 -1.21 8.93
N TYR A 536 -17.03 -1.52 9.13
CA TYR A 536 -17.72 -2.58 8.40
C TYR A 536 -17.74 -2.29 6.90
N LEU A 537 -18.20 -1.11 6.50
CA LEU A 537 -18.25 -0.71 5.09
C LEU A 537 -16.88 -0.70 4.42
N SER A 538 -15.85 -0.19 5.11
CA SER A 538 -14.48 -0.17 4.61
C SER A 538 -13.97 -1.60 4.32
N MET A 539 -14.23 -2.55 5.24
CA MET A 539 -13.76 -3.94 5.09
C MET A 539 -14.58 -4.75 4.09
N VAL A 540 -15.85 -4.40 3.87
CA VAL A 540 -16.66 -4.99 2.80
C VAL A 540 -16.24 -4.44 1.44
N SER A 541 -15.86 -3.15 1.36
CA SER A 541 -15.45 -2.51 0.10
C SER A 541 -14.02 -2.89 -0.33
N ASN A 542 -13.15 -3.20 0.63
CA ASN A 542 -11.74 -3.53 0.37
C ASN A 542 -11.29 -4.73 1.24
N PRO A 543 -11.75 -5.95 0.89
CA PRO A 543 -11.47 -7.15 1.66
C PRO A 543 -9.98 -7.48 1.74
N GLY A 544 -9.50 -7.87 2.93
CA GLY A 544 -8.11 -8.25 3.16
C GLY A 544 -7.14 -7.08 3.35
N ASN A 545 -7.58 -5.85 3.14
CA ASN A 545 -6.72 -4.68 3.21
C ASN A 545 -6.06 -4.52 4.58
N TYR A 546 -6.80 -4.61 5.69
CA TYR A 546 -6.19 -4.54 7.02
C TYR A 546 -5.40 -5.80 7.37
N CYS A 547 -5.75 -6.95 6.78
CA CYS A 547 -4.99 -8.18 6.95
C CYS A 547 -3.57 -8.05 6.41
N LYS A 548 -3.34 -7.39 5.27
CA LYS A 548 -2.00 -7.24 4.69
C LYS A 548 -1.03 -6.51 5.64
N TYR A 549 -1.45 -5.40 6.24
CA TYR A 549 -0.64 -4.64 7.21
C TYR A 549 -0.30 -5.46 8.44
N VAL A 550 -1.32 -6.03 9.05
CA VAL A 550 -1.20 -6.62 10.38
C VAL A 550 -0.62 -8.03 10.33
N LEU A 551 -1.07 -8.86 9.40
CA LEU A 551 -0.51 -10.20 9.24
C LEU A 551 0.90 -10.15 8.66
N GLY A 552 1.21 -9.16 7.82
CA GLY A 552 2.58 -8.89 7.37
C GLY A 552 3.49 -8.51 8.53
N TRP A 553 3.09 -7.56 9.39
CA TRP A 553 3.82 -7.25 10.63
C TRP A 553 4.01 -8.48 11.52
N ILE A 554 2.96 -9.27 11.71
CA ILE A 554 3.01 -10.51 12.49
C ILE A 554 3.98 -11.51 11.85
N GLY A 555 3.99 -11.62 10.51
CA GLY A 555 4.93 -12.46 9.76
C GLY A 555 6.38 -12.13 10.09
N PHE A 556 6.78 -10.86 10.00
CA PHE A 556 8.12 -10.42 10.39
C PHE A 556 8.41 -10.66 11.88
N SER A 557 7.40 -10.48 12.73
CA SER A 557 7.55 -10.70 14.17
C SER A 557 7.76 -12.17 14.51
N GLU A 558 7.03 -13.10 13.89
CA GLU A 558 7.20 -14.54 14.04
C GLU A 558 8.54 -15.02 13.44
N LEU A 559 8.92 -14.49 12.27
CA LEU A 559 10.22 -14.76 11.65
C LEU A 559 11.38 -14.36 12.60
N LYS A 560 11.29 -13.17 13.20
CA LYS A 560 12.27 -12.70 14.19
C LYS A 560 12.34 -13.57 15.44
N LYS A 561 11.20 -13.99 15.92
CA LYS A 561 11.07 -14.85 17.10
C LYS A 561 11.71 -16.21 16.83
N GLU A 562 11.48 -16.78 15.64
CA GLU A 562 12.08 -18.04 15.22
C GLU A 562 13.60 -17.90 15.03
N ALA A 563 14.06 -16.86 14.33
CA ALA A 563 15.47 -16.54 14.18
C ALA A 563 16.21 -16.48 15.54
N ARG A 564 15.60 -15.77 16.50
CA ARG A 564 16.16 -15.68 17.88
C ARG A 564 16.19 -17.01 18.60
N ALA A 565 15.16 -17.84 18.41
CA ALA A 565 15.11 -19.15 19.05
C ALA A 565 16.19 -20.10 18.50
N GLN A 566 16.49 -20.03 17.21
CA GLN A 566 17.50 -20.86 16.56
C GLN A 566 18.94 -20.38 16.80
N THR A 567 19.19 -19.07 16.73
CA THR A 567 20.55 -18.53 16.83
C THR A 567 20.97 -18.18 18.27
N GLY A 568 20.03 -18.06 19.22
CA GLY A 568 20.30 -17.77 20.62
C GLY A 568 21.14 -16.49 20.83
N SER A 569 22.32 -16.62 21.42
CA SER A 569 23.20 -15.47 21.67
C SER A 569 23.91 -14.91 20.44
N ALA A 570 23.88 -15.61 19.32
CA ALA A 570 24.41 -15.11 18.03
C ALA A 570 23.40 -14.20 17.29
N PHE A 571 22.16 -14.04 17.78
CA PHE A 571 21.18 -13.15 17.16
C PHE A 571 21.60 -11.69 17.26
N SER A 572 21.57 -10.99 16.14
CA SER A 572 21.62 -9.51 16.10
C SER A 572 20.50 -8.94 15.26
N ASN A 573 19.97 -7.77 15.66
CA ASN A 573 18.95 -7.07 14.85
C ASN A 573 19.48 -6.65 13.47
N PRO A 574 20.68 -6.03 13.35
CA PRO A 574 21.20 -5.64 12.05
C PRO A 574 21.32 -6.79 11.06
N ASP A 575 21.83 -7.96 11.49
CA ASP A 575 21.99 -9.12 10.61
C ASP A 575 20.62 -9.70 10.21
N PHE A 576 19.67 -9.73 11.14
CA PHE A 576 18.31 -10.19 10.85
C PHE A 576 17.58 -9.24 9.87
N HIS A 577 17.65 -7.94 10.09
CA HIS A 577 17.02 -6.99 9.17
C HIS A 577 17.74 -6.98 7.81
N LYS A 578 19.06 -7.17 7.79
CA LYS A 578 19.81 -7.35 6.55
C LYS A 578 19.35 -8.58 5.77
N TYR A 579 19.13 -9.71 6.44
CA TYR A 579 18.60 -10.92 5.80
C TYR A 579 17.27 -10.66 5.08
N ILE A 580 16.33 -9.97 5.74
CA ILE A 580 15.04 -9.63 5.15
C ILE A 580 15.23 -8.70 3.94
N LEU A 581 15.98 -7.62 4.11
CA LEU A 581 16.15 -6.60 3.08
C LEU A 581 16.94 -7.09 1.87
N ASP A 582 17.93 -7.97 2.06
CA ASP A 582 18.70 -8.60 0.96
C ASP A 582 17.82 -9.54 0.12
N MET A 583 16.82 -10.18 0.74
CA MET A 583 15.83 -10.96 -0.01
C MET A 583 14.92 -10.07 -0.85
N GLY A 584 14.70 -8.83 -0.41
CA GLY A 584 13.74 -7.91 -1.00
C GLY A 584 12.30 -8.34 -0.75
N SER A 585 11.35 -7.69 -1.41
CA SER A 585 9.93 -7.99 -1.26
C SER A 585 9.61 -9.34 -1.87
N VAL A 586 9.42 -10.37 -1.03
CA VAL A 586 9.11 -11.75 -1.44
C VAL A 586 7.99 -12.33 -0.58
N PRO A 587 7.28 -13.38 -1.04
CA PRO A 587 6.34 -14.14 -0.22
C PRO A 587 6.96 -14.60 1.11
N PHE A 588 6.18 -14.56 2.21
CA PHE A 588 6.67 -14.93 3.54
C PHE A 588 7.20 -16.38 3.59
N ASP A 589 6.59 -17.31 2.86
CA ASP A 589 7.09 -18.69 2.80
C ASP A 589 8.54 -18.75 2.30
N MET A 590 8.92 -17.90 1.34
CA MET A 590 10.31 -17.84 0.87
C MET A 590 11.29 -17.36 1.95
N LEU A 591 10.84 -16.48 2.86
CA LEU A 591 11.65 -16.06 4.01
C LEU A 591 11.77 -17.18 5.04
N PHE A 592 10.68 -17.85 5.38
CA PHE A 592 10.69 -18.95 6.35
C PHE A 592 11.49 -20.16 5.85
N ASP A 593 11.37 -20.51 4.57
CA ASP A 593 12.09 -21.64 3.97
C ASP A 593 13.62 -21.45 3.99
N ARG A 594 14.11 -20.21 3.89
CA ARG A 594 15.54 -19.89 3.91
C ARG A 594 16.09 -19.51 5.28
N LEU A 595 15.22 -19.42 6.28
CA LEU A 595 15.61 -19.00 7.62
C LEU A 595 16.59 -19.98 8.29
N GLU A 596 16.40 -21.30 8.12
CA GLU A 596 17.25 -22.31 8.72
C GLU A 596 18.70 -22.22 8.21
N ASP A 597 18.87 -22.02 6.90
CA ASP A 597 20.18 -21.83 6.27
C ASP A 597 20.85 -20.57 6.82
N TRP A 598 20.13 -19.46 6.89
CA TRP A 598 20.62 -18.21 7.46
C TRP A 598 21.02 -18.38 8.93
N CYS A 599 20.17 -19.01 9.76
CA CYS A 599 20.47 -19.27 11.17
C CYS A 599 21.73 -20.13 11.37
N SER A 600 21.92 -21.12 10.49
CA SER A 600 23.10 -21.99 10.50
C SER A 600 24.40 -21.22 10.27
N VAL A 601 24.38 -20.26 9.32
CA VAL A 601 25.52 -19.38 9.04
C VAL A 601 25.81 -18.47 10.24
N GLN A 602 24.78 -17.86 10.84
CA GLN A 602 24.94 -16.99 12.00
C GLN A 602 25.54 -17.74 13.23
N SER A 603 25.09 -18.97 13.45
CA SER A 603 25.54 -19.78 14.57
C SER A 603 26.96 -20.29 14.40
N ALA A 604 27.53 -20.27 13.20
CA ALA A 604 28.89 -20.71 12.90
C ALA A 604 29.94 -19.58 13.03
N GLN A 605 29.50 -18.33 13.11
CA GLN A 605 30.36 -17.15 13.37
C GLN A 605 30.58 -16.93 14.86
#